data_3a9c290b9beb6206e8d4a18cdfdc3886
#
_entry.id   3a9c290b9beb6206e8d4a18cdfdc3886
#
_cell.length_a   1.000
_cell.length_b   1.000
_cell.length_c   1.000
_cell.angle_alpha   90.00
_cell.angle_beta   90.00
_cell.angle_gamma   90.00
#
_symmetry.space_group_name_H-M   'P 1'
#
loop_
_entity.id
_entity.type
_entity.pdbx_description
1 polymer ?
#
loop_
_entity_poly.entity_id
_entity_poly.type
_entity_poly.pdbx_seq_one_letter_code
_entity_poly.pdbx_strand_id
1 'polypeptide(L)'
;IFTISNAETLANYKDNDEYQVVSYPDGRITFMEINPNSEAMSTMEARQAVIYALDLDALVYGTYGDEALCRTATSILSTVSMFYNPEITNYKQDLDKAAQLIEQTGLKDKTIKIIYNSARVGQEELATMIKSQLDAAGLNAQIDSMETAAYFKSYFYATDSYDIALMGNGMLDDPSGFVGLFAHTRSGANMYPTDEVDNMWKQLDREMDPAVRQDIMNQALQALKDCWSCVPVLDTNYVCAAQKNIGG
;
A
#
# COMPACT_ATOMS: atom_id res chain seq x y z
N ILE A 1 11.00 -28.42 -2.97
CA ILE A 1 10.77 -26.99 -2.62
C ILE A 1 9.45 -26.57 -3.25
N PHE A 2 8.59 -25.93 -2.50
CA PHE A 2 7.32 -25.38 -2.99
C PHE A 2 6.99 -24.06 -2.27
N THR A 3 6.26 -23.17 -2.95
CA THR A 3 5.88 -21.86 -2.43
C THR A 3 4.64 -21.97 -1.56
N ILE A 4 4.62 -21.22 -0.47
CA ILE A 4 3.50 -21.09 0.47
C ILE A 4 2.93 -19.67 0.34
N SER A 5 1.62 -19.57 0.14
CA SER A 5 0.93 -18.29 -0.08
C SER A 5 -0.18 -17.98 0.93
N ASN A 6 -0.45 -18.88 1.87
CA ASN A 6 -1.49 -18.70 2.88
C ASN A 6 -1.13 -19.38 4.22
N ALA A 7 -1.74 -18.90 5.30
CA ALA A 7 -1.45 -19.37 6.66
C ALA A 7 -1.84 -20.83 6.89
N GLU A 8 -2.92 -21.33 6.27
CA GLU A 8 -3.35 -22.72 6.41
C GLU A 8 -2.30 -23.68 5.87
N THR A 9 -1.76 -23.41 4.68
CA THR A 9 -0.66 -24.20 4.11
C THR A 9 0.61 -24.08 4.96
N LEU A 10 0.93 -22.86 5.43
CA LEU A 10 2.11 -22.61 6.27
C LEU A 10 2.06 -23.46 7.54
N ALA A 11 0.92 -23.54 8.20
CA ALA A 11 0.75 -24.30 9.44
C ALA A 11 1.10 -25.79 9.30
N ASN A 12 0.93 -26.37 8.10
CA ASN A 12 1.29 -27.78 7.86
C ASN A 12 2.80 -28.04 7.83
N TYR A 13 3.62 -26.98 7.68
CA TYR A 13 5.07 -27.11 7.52
C TYR A 13 5.88 -26.38 8.59
N LYS A 14 5.31 -25.36 9.25
CA LYS A 14 6.01 -24.50 10.21
C LYS A 14 6.59 -25.28 11.40
N ASP A 15 5.83 -26.28 11.90
CA ASP A 15 6.19 -27.12 13.04
C ASP A 15 6.51 -28.56 12.65
N ASN A 16 6.78 -28.84 11.38
CA ASN A 16 7.05 -30.17 10.88
C ASN A 16 8.56 -30.45 10.85
N ASP A 17 9.00 -31.47 11.60
CA ASP A 17 10.41 -31.81 11.72
C ASP A 17 11.10 -32.30 10.44
N GLU A 18 10.34 -32.68 9.42
CA GLU A 18 10.88 -33.12 8.13
C GLU A 18 11.16 -31.94 7.18
N TYR A 19 10.60 -30.75 7.48
CA TYR A 19 10.68 -29.56 6.61
C TYR A 19 11.38 -28.39 7.29
N GLN A 20 11.94 -27.55 6.47
CA GLN A 20 12.36 -26.19 6.80
C GLN A 20 11.50 -25.19 6.05
N VAL A 21 11.05 -24.16 6.75
CA VAL A 21 10.33 -23.02 6.14
C VAL A 21 11.29 -21.85 6.08
N VAL A 22 11.41 -21.26 4.90
CA VAL A 22 12.23 -20.07 4.65
C VAL A 22 11.29 -18.95 4.22
N SER A 23 11.42 -17.81 4.87
CA SER A 23 10.68 -16.58 4.56
C SER A 23 11.64 -15.44 4.39
N TYR A 24 11.47 -14.65 3.32
CA TYR A 24 12.23 -13.43 3.06
C TYR A 24 11.38 -12.43 2.26
N PRO A 25 11.61 -11.12 2.40
CA PRO A 25 10.88 -10.11 1.66
C PRO A 25 11.01 -10.33 0.15
N ASP A 26 9.88 -10.34 -0.56
CA ASP A 26 9.86 -10.54 -2.01
C ASP A 26 10.00 -9.25 -2.83
N GLY A 27 10.14 -8.13 -2.13
CA GLY A 27 10.28 -6.81 -2.75
C GLY A 27 8.95 -6.20 -3.22
N ARG A 28 7.82 -6.78 -2.86
CA ARG A 28 6.50 -6.27 -3.23
C ARG A 28 5.86 -5.51 -2.10
N ILE A 29 5.36 -4.33 -2.42
CA ILE A 29 4.53 -3.53 -1.51
C ILE A 29 3.13 -3.42 -2.10
N THR A 30 2.12 -3.72 -1.30
CA THR A 30 0.75 -3.30 -1.58
C THR A 30 0.46 -2.04 -0.78
N PHE A 31 -0.09 -1.04 -1.44
CA PHE A 31 -0.47 0.22 -0.84
C PHE A 31 -1.88 0.59 -1.24
N MET A 32 -2.50 1.39 -0.39
CA MET A 32 -3.80 1.99 -0.63
C MET A 32 -3.58 3.41 -1.13
N GLU A 33 -4.13 3.73 -2.28
CA GLU A 33 -4.20 5.10 -2.77
C GLU A 33 -5.56 5.70 -2.50
N ILE A 34 -5.57 6.84 -1.81
CA ILE A 34 -6.76 7.65 -1.59
C ILE A 34 -6.77 8.74 -2.65
N ASN A 35 -7.78 8.73 -3.48
CA ASN A 35 -7.84 9.50 -4.71
C ASN A 35 -8.22 10.97 -4.47
N PRO A 36 -7.29 11.93 -4.55
CA PRO A 36 -7.59 13.34 -4.33
C PRO A 36 -8.47 13.97 -5.43
N ASN A 37 -8.66 13.27 -6.57
CA ASN A 37 -9.51 13.76 -7.66
C ASN A 37 -10.98 13.38 -7.47
N SER A 38 -11.29 12.50 -6.52
CA SER A 38 -12.69 12.21 -6.18
C SER A 38 -13.28 13.35 -5.34
N GLU A 39 -14.57 13.56 -5.47
CA GLU A 39 -15.28 14.59 -4.68
C GLU A 39 -15.17 14.33 -3.17
N ALA A 40 -15.28 13.06 -2.76
CA ALA A 40 -15.25 12.69 -1.36
C ALA A 40 -13.87 12.87 -0.72
N MET A 41 -12.78 12.65 -1.47
CA MET A 41 -11.39 12.65 -0.97
C MET A 41 -10.59 13.90 -1.38
N SER A 42 -11.24 14.92 -1.93
CA SER A 42 -10.57 16.12 -2.47
C SER A 42 -9.85 16.96 -1.41
N THR A 43 -10.28 16.91 -0.15
CA THR A 43 -9.61 17.63 0.96
C THR A 43 -8.65 16.71 1.72
N MET A 44 -7.61 17.30 2.30
CA MET A 44 -6.67 16.55 3.13
C MET A 44 -7.34 15.96 4.37
N GLU A 45 -8.26 16.71 4.99
CA GLU A 45 -9.02 16.29 6.16
C GLU A 45 -9.87 15.04 5.88
N ALA A 46 -10.46 14.94 4.68
CA ALA A 46 -11.22 13.77 4.26
C ALA A 46 -10.32 12.54 4.14
N ARG A 47 -9.14 12.68 3.55
CA ARG A 47 -8.16 11.59 3.45
C ARG A 47 -7.61 11.19 4.83
N GLN A 48 -7.33 12.16 5.68
CA GLN A 48 -6.93 11.92 7.07
C GLN A 48 -8.01 11.17 7.85
N ALA A 49 -9.28 11.51 7.67
CA ALA A 49 -10.39 10.82 8.33
C ALA A 49 -10.39 9.32 8.02
N VAL A 50 -10.21 8.96 6.75
CA VAL A 50 -10.10 7.57 6.29
C VAL A 50 -8.88 6.88 6.90
N ILE A 51 -7.71 7.52 6.85
CA ILE A 51 -6.45 6.90 7.32
C ILE A 51 -6.46 6.70 8.84
N TYR A 52 -6.92 7.68 9.61
CA TYR A 52 -7.01 7.55 11.06
C TYR A 52 -8.04 6.50 11.53
N ALA A 53 -9.01 6.14 10.68
CA ALA A 53 -9.94 5.05 10.96
C ALA A 53 -9.31 3.66 10.88
N LEU A 54 -8.14 3.51 10.24
CA LEU A 54 -7.56 2.22 9.92
C LEU A 54 -6.46 1.79 10.89
N ASP A 55 -6.59 0.57 11.40
CA ASP A 55 -5.51 -0.18 12.06
C ASP A 55 -4.77 -1.01 11.01
N LEU A 56 -3.61 -0.51 10.56
CA LEU A 56 -2.84 -1.14 9.49
C LEU A 56 -2.27 -2.50 9.88
N ASP A 57 -1.90 -2.70 11.14
CA ASP A 57 -1.39 -4.00 11.62
C ASP A 57 -2.52 -5.05 11.62
N ALA A 58 -3.71 -4.66 12.06
CA ALA A 58 -4.88 -5.54 11.99
C ALA A 58 -5.27 -5.88 10.53
N LEU A 59 -5.13 -4.94 9.57
CA LEU A 59 -5.34 -5.21 8.15
C LEU A 59 -4.37 -6.29 7.63
N VAL A 60 -3.08 -6.18 7.96
CA VAL A 60 -2.06 -7.14 7.54
C VAL A 60 -2.34 -8.54 8.10
N TYR A 61 -2.56 -8.60 9.42
CA TYR A 61 -2.85 -9.86 10.09
C TYR A 61 -4.16 -10.50 9.58
N GLY A 62 -5.21 -9.71 9.39
CA GLY A 62 -6.50 -10.20 8.87
C GLY A 62 -6.42 -10.69 7.42
N THR A 63 -5.49 -10.16 6.63
CA THR A 63 -5.32 -10.55 5.22
C THR A 63 -4.51 -11.85 5.09
N TYR A 64 -3.42 -12.01 5.85
CA TYR A 64 -2.48 -13.12 5.67
C TYR A 64 -2.42 -14.10 6.85
N GLY A 65 -2.80 -13.68 8.04
CA GLY A 65 -2.89 -14.53 9.24
C GLY A 65 -1.57 -14.95 9.89
N ASP A 66 -0.42 -14.68 9.27
CA ASP A 66 0.91 -15.02 9.81
C ASP A 66 1.99 -14.03 9.32
N GLU A 67 2.83 -13.58 10.25
CA GLU A 67 3.92 -12.63 9.98
C GLU A 67 5.02 -13.17 9.04
N ALA A 68 5.13 -14.50 8.92
CA ALA A 68 6.03 -15.11 7.96
C ALA A 68 5.62 -14.82 6.50
N LEU A 69 4.33 -14.56 6.25
CA LEU A 69 3.79 -14.30 4.92
C LEU A 69 3.81 -12.82 4.56
N CYS A 70 3.63 -11.95 5.54
CA CYS A 70 3.50 -10.52 5.30
C CYS A 70 3.71 -9.73 6.60
N ARG A 71 4.15 -8.50 6.48
CA ARG A 71 4.24 -7.52 7.57
C ARG A 71 3.67 -6.19 7.14
N THR A 72 3.41 -5.32 8.09
CA THR A 72 2.99 -3.94 7.82
C THR A 72 4.12 -3.18 7.12
N ALA A 73 3.82 -2.64 5.94
CA ALA A 73 4.76 -1.79 5.23
C ALA A 73 4.86 -0.42 5.92
N THR A 74 6.05 0.14 6.00
CA THR A 74 6.28 1.50 6.55
C THR A 74 6.49 2.53 5.45
N SER A 75 6.76 2.08 4.23
CA SER A 75 7.07 2.88 3.06
C SER A 75 6.56 2.17 1.80
N ILE A 76 6.47 2.89 0.70
CA ILE A 76 6.23 2.30 -0.63
C ILE A 76 7.45 1.50 -1.15
N LEU A 77 8.57 1.57 -0.45
CA LEU A 77 9.75 0.74 -0.72
C LEU A 77 9.80 -0.42 0.25
N SER A 78 9.98 -1.64 -0.28
CA SER A 78 10.22 -2.82 0.54
C SER A 78 11.53 -2.71 1.30
N THR A 79 11.62 -3.40 2.44
CA THR A 79 12.81 -3.46 3.29
C THR A 79 14.06 -3.99 2.59
N VAL A 80 13.93 -4.63 1.42
CA VAL A 80 15.07 -5.07 0.60
C VAL A 80 15.49 -4.04 -0.45
N SER A 81 14.79 -2.91 -0.55
CA SER A 81 15.20 -1.82 -1.43
C SER A 81 16.49 -1.17 -0.93
N MET A 82 17.40 -0.83 -1.83
CA MET A 82 18.65 -0.13 -1.52
C MET A 82 18.40 1.27 -0.91
N PHE A 83 17.24 1.86 -1.13
CA PHE A 83 16.85 3.17 -0.60
C PHE A 83 15.84 3.08 0.55
N TYR A 84 15.61 1.87 1.10
CA TYR A 84 14.76 1.74 2.27
C TYR A 84 15.32 2.52 3.46
N ASN A 85 14.46 3.31 4.09
CA ASN A 85 14.80 4.07 5.30
C ASN A 85 13.92 3.62 6.47
N PRO A 86 14.47 2.94 7.50
CA PRO A 86 13.71 2.46 8.65
C PRO A 86 13.18 3.58 9.56
N GLU A 87 13.66 4.81 9.42
CA GLU A 87 13.15 5.97 10.18
C GLU A 87 11.81 6.48 9.66
N ILE A 88 11.46 6.13 8.42
CA ILE A 88 10.15 6.47 7.87
C ILE A 88 9.11 5.53 8.50
N THR A 89 8.19 6.11 9.26
CA THR A 89 7.11 5.38 9.92
C THR A 89 5.79 5.57 9.18
N ASN A 90 4.92 4.57 9.25
CA ASN A 90 3.58 4.65 8.68
C ASN A 90 2.63 5.47 9.58
N TYR A 91 1.40 5.67 9.10
CA TYR A 91 0.33 6.28 9.88
C TYR A 91 -0.10 5.36 11.03
N LYS A 92 -0.72 5.97 12.05
CA LYS A 92 -1.29 5.23 13.18
C LYS A 92 -2.77 5.53 13.30
N GLN A 93 -3.54 4.52 13.68
CA GLN A 93 -4.94 4.67 13.97
C GLN A 93 -5.16 5.70 15.09
N ASP A 94 -6.19 6.53 14.91
CA ASP A 94 -6.69 7.48 15.91
C ASP A 94 -8.20 7.66 15.67
N LEU A 95 -9.01 6.84 16.34
CA LEU A 95 -10.45 6.80 16.13
C LEU A 95 -11.14 8.09 16.60
N ASP A 96 -10.63 8.76 17.62
CA ASP A 96 -11.21 10.03 18.08
C ASP A 96 -11.01 11.12 17.03
N LYS A 97 -9.82 11.19 16.45
CA LYS A 97 -9.51 12.12 15.37
C LYS A 97 -10.25 11.76 14.09
N ALA A 98 -10.37 10.47 13.77
CA ALA A 98 -11.19 10.01 12.64
C ALA A 98 -12.64 10.48 12.80
N ALA A 99 -13.26 10.25 13.95
CA ALA A 99 -14.65 10.64 14.20
C ALA A 99 -14.85 12.16 14.07
N GLN A 100 -13.93 12.97 14.61
CA GLN A 100 -13.97 14.43 14.47
C GLN A 100 -13.89 14.87 13.00
N LEU A 101 -12.97 14.29 12.23
CA LEU A 101 -12.77 14.64 10.81
C LEU A 101 -13.93 14.14 9.93
N ILE A 102 -14.51 12.97 10.22
CA ILE A 102 -15.69 12.44 9.53
C ILE A 102 -16.86 13.42 9.66
N GLU A 103 -17.11 13.93 10.88
CA GLU A 103 -18.16 14.92 11.10
C GLU A 103 -17.87 16.24 10.40
N GLN A 104 -16.64 16.75 10.52
CA GLN A 104 -16.20 18.01 9.91
C GLN A 104 -16.31 18.00 8.38
N THR A 105 -16.00 16.88 7.74
CA THR A 105 -15.97 16.74 6.26
C THR A 105 -17.30 16.27 5.67
N GLY A 106 -18.24 15.83 6.51
CA GLY A 106 -19.52 15.28 6.05
C GLY A 106 -19.39 13.91 5.37
N LEU A 107 -18.29 13.19 5.59
CA LEU A 107 -18.05 11.89 4.95
C LEU A 107 -19.06 10.81 5.36
N LYS A 108 -19.73 10.95 6.51
CA LYS A 108 -20.77 10.01 6.97
C LYS A 108 -21.94 9.89 5.99
N ASP A 109 -22.21 10.96 5.21
CA ASP A 109 -23.32 11.03 4.25
C ASP A 109 -22.88 10.62 2.84
N LYS A 110 -21.62 10.24 2.64
CA LYS A 110 -21.06 9.83 1.36
C LYS A 110 -20.76 8.33 1.34
N THR A 111 -20.82 7.73 0.15
CA THR A 111 -20.33 6.37 -0.08
C THR A 111 -18.91 6.42 -0.55
N ILE A 112 -18.00 5.73 0.15
CA ILE A 112 -16.58 5.61 -0.20
C ILE A 112 -16.39 4.36 -1.05
N LYS A 113 -16.00 4.55 -2.31
CA LYS A 113 -15.80 3.46 -3.26
C LYS A 113 -14.36 2.96 -3.24
N ILE A 114 -14.21 1.68 -2.95
CA ILE A 114 -12.93 0.97 -2.92
C ILE A 114 -12.85 0.09 -4.16
N ILE A 115 -11.86 0.32 -5.03
CA ILE A 115 -11.60 -0.56 -6.18
C ILE A 115 -10.37 -1.42 -5.94
N TYR A 116 -10.43 -2.67 -6.41
CA TYR A 116 -9.28 -3.56 -6.42
C TYR A 116 -9.25 -4.47 -7.65
N ASN A 117 -8.07 -4.98 -7.98
CA ASN A 117 -7.87 -5.92 -9.07
C ASN A 117 -8.09 -7.36 -8.58
N SER A 118 -9.17 -8.01 -9.04
CA SER A 118 -9.55 -9.37 -8.66
C SER A 118 -8.53 -10.47 -9.00
N ALA A 119 -7.59 -10.18 -9.91
CA ALA A 119 -6.50 -11.11 -10.24
C ALA A 119 -5.33 -11.03 -9.26
N ARG A 120 -5.34 -10.11 -8.30
CA ARG A 120 -4.27 -9.92 -7.30
C ARG A 120 -4.61 -10.66 -6.02
N VAL A 121 -3.74 -11.60 -5.63
CA VAL A 121 -3.88 -12.36 -4.37
C VAL A 121 -3.86 -11.39 -3.16
N GLY A 122 -4.76 -11.62 -2.21
CA GLY A 122 -4.88 -10.85 -0.97
C GLY A 122 -5.59 -9.51 -1.09
N GLN A 123 -5.90 -9.03 -2.31
CA GLN A 123 -6.58 -7.74 -2.46
C GLN A 123 -8.06 -7.77 -2.09
N GLU A 124 -8.74 -8.89 -2.27
CA GLU A 124 -10.14 -9.07 -1.86
C GLU A 124 -10.27 -9.06 -0.34
N GLU A 125 -9.43 -9.83 0.33
CA GLU A 125 -9.37 -9.89 1.78
C GLU A 125 -9.03 -8.53 2.38
N LEU A 126 -8.00 -7.86 1.82
CA LEU A 126 -7.60 -6.53 2.25
C LEU A 126 -8.73 -5.50 2.05
N ALA A 127 -9.38 -5.47 0.89
CA ALA A 127 -10.51 -4.58 0.63
C ALA A 127 -11.67 -4.80 1.61
N THR A 128 -11.95 -6.08 1.92
CA THR A 128 -12.99 -6.47 2.87
C THR A 128 -12.66 -6.00 4.29
N MET A 129 -11.41 -6.13 4.71
CA MET A 129 -10.95 -5.66 6.01
C MET A 129 -10.99 -4.13 6.11
N ILE A 130 -10.52 -3.42 5.07
CA ILE A 130 -10.61 -1.95 5.00
C ILE A 130 -12.06 -1.51 5.11
N LYS A 131 -12.95 -2.09 4.31
CA LYS A 131 -14.39 -1.77 4.40
C LYS A 131 -14.92 -1.98 5.82
N SER A 132 -14.62 -3.11 6.44
CA SER A 132 -15.09 -3.43 7.79
C SER A 132 -14.65 -2.39 8.83
N GLN A 133 -13.40 -1.92 8.76
CA GLN A 133 -12.89 -0.90 9.67
C GLN A 133 -13.51 0.47 9.40
N LEU A 134 -13.68 0.84 8.13
CA LEU A 134 -14.33 2.11 7.76
C LEU A 134 -15.81 2.13 8.19
N ASP A 135 -16.54 1.04 7.98
CA ASP A 135 -17.93 0.91 8.42
C ASP A 135 -18.04 1.01 9.97
N ALA A 136 -17.10 0.37 10.68
CA ALA A 136 -17.02 0.44 12.15
C ALA A 136 -16.72 1.87 12.65
N ALA A 137 -16.01 2.68 11.88
CA ALA A 137 -15.74 4.09 12.17
C ALA A 137 -16.91 5.03 11.79
N GLY A 138 -18.03 4.48 11.27
CA GLY A 138 -19.21 5.26 10.88
C GLY A 138 -19.18 5.81 9.45
N LEU A 139 -18.27 5.32 8.61
CA LEU A 139 -18.23 5.59 7.18
C LEU A 139 -19.06 4.53 6.44
N ASN A 140 -19.50 4.83 5.21
CA ASN A 140 -20.19 3.88 4.36
C ASN A 140 -19.28 3.49 3.21
N ALA A 141 -18.63 2.33 3.29
CA ALA A 141 -17.70 1.86 2.27
C ALA A 141 -18.32 0.80 1.34
N GLN A 142 -18.06 0.92 0.06
CA GLN A 142 -18.48 -0.03 -0.98
C GLN A 142 -17.26 -0.56 -1.72
N ILE A 143 -17.21 -1.88 -1.90
CA ILE A 143 -16.13 -2.56 -2.66
C ILE A 143 -16.61 -2.81 -4.08
N ASP A 144 -15.75 -2.51 -5.05
CA ASP A 144 -15.93 -2.82 -6.45
C ASP A 144 -14.75 -3.64 -6.97
N SER A 145 -15.02 -4.93 -7.20
CA SER A 145 -14.06 -5.91 -7.71
C SER A 145 -13.95 -5.79 -9.21
N MET A 146 -12.76 -5.56 -9.72
CA MET A 146 -12.53 -5.34 -11.14
C MET A 146 -11.53 -6.33 -11.73
N GLU A 147 -11.80 -6.79 -12.96
CA GLU A 147 -10.80 -7.46 -13.80
C GLU A 147 -9.65 -6.52 -14.14
N THR A 148 -8.44 -7.07 -14.37
CA THR A 148 -7.21 -6.30 -14.58
C THR A 148 -7.33 -5.15 -15.57
N ALA A 149 -7.93 -5.39 -16.74
CA ALA A 149 -8.06 -4.35 -17.78
C ALA A 149 -9.04 -3.24 -17.36
N ALA A 150 -10.17 -3.61 -16.73
CA ALA A 150 -11.15 -2.65 -16.21
C ALA A 150 -10.56 -1.85 -15.04
N TYR A 151 -9.84 -2.51 -14.13
CA TYR A 151 -9.17 -1.87 -13.01
C TYR A 151 -8.19 -0.78 -13.48
N PHE A 152 -7.27 -1.10 -14.38
CA PHE A 152 -6.30 -0.11 -14.87
C PHE A 152 -6.94 1.00 -15.71
N LYS A 153 -8.05 0.70 -16.41
CA LYS A 153 -8.81 1.73 -17.10
C LYS A 153 -9.43 2.73 -16.10
N SER A 154 -10.04 2.24 -15.03
CA SER A 154 -10.60 3.11 -13.97
C SER A 154 -9.49 3.85 -13.23
N TYR A 155 -8.45 3.16 -12.81
CA TYR A 155 -7.35 3.71 -12.06
C TYR A 155 -6.63 4.87 -12.78
N PHE A 156 -6.31 4.73 -14.08
CA PHE A 156 -5.53 5.73 -14.81
C PHE A 156 -6.38 6.78 -15.55
N TYR A 157 -7.61 6.45 -15.94
CA TYR A 157 -8.35 7.28 -16.88
C TYR A 157 -9.75 7.70 -16.41
N ALA A 158 -10.28 7.09 -15.36
CA ALA A 158 -11.57 7.43 -14.79
C ALA A 158 -11.44 7.76 -13.30
N THR A 159 -10.59 8.74 -13.00
CA THR A 159 -10.19 9.10 -11.64
C THR A 159 -11.32 9.71 -10.79
N ASP A 160 -12.47 10.00 -11.37
CA ASP A 160 -13.70 10.40 -10.66
C ASP A 160 -14.61 9.23 -10.26
N SER A 161 -14.23 7.99 -10.65
CA SER A 161 -15.07 6.81 -10.48
C SER A 161 -14.85 6.05 -9.16
N TYR A 162 -13.79 6.37 -8.40
CA TYR A 162 -13.41 5.70 -7.15
C TYR A 162 -12.77 6.66 -6.16
N ASP A 163 -12.80 6.29 -4.87
CA ASP A 163 -12.20 7.06 -3.78
C ASP A 163 -10.91 6.42 -3.27
N ILE A 164 -10.86 5.08 -3.25
CA ILE A 164 -9.72 4.29 -2.79
C ILE A 164 -9.41 3.23 -3.83
N ALA A 165 -8.13 3.07 -4.16
CA ALA A 165 -7.65 1.98 -5.02
C ALA A 165 -6.56 1.17 -4.31
N LEU A 166 -6.63 -0.17 -4.42
CA LEU A 166 -5.56 -1.04 -3.94
C LEU A 166 -4.57 -1.29 -5.07
N MET A 167 -3.36 -0.81 -4.90
CA MET A 167 -2.27 -0.95 -5.86
C MET A 167 -1.14 -1.76 -5.24
N GLY A 168 -0.37 -2.42 -6.08
CA GLY A 168 0.84 -3.12 -5.65
C GLY A 168 1.93 -3.03 -6.70
N ASN A 169 3.14 -2.81 -6.26
CA ASN A 169 4.32 -2.77 -7.11
C ASN A 169 5.39 -3.74 -6.64
N GLY A 170 6.09 -4.35 -7.59
CA GLY A 170 7.31 -5.08 -7.32
C GLY A 170 8.51 -4.12 -7.23
N MET A 171 9.56 -4.57 -6.53
CA MET A 171 10.81 -3.83 -6.44
C MET A 171 11.44 -3.70 -7.82
N LEU A 172 11.93 -2.52 -8.12
CA LEU A 172 12.79 -2.25 -9.27
C LEU A 172 14.25 -2.17 -8.80
N ASP A 173 15.20 -2.48 -9.67
CA ASP A 173 16.63 -2.33 -9.38
C ASP A 173 16.97 -0.88 -9.00
N ASP A 174 16.35 0.07 -9.68
CA ASP A 174 16.36 1.48 -9.30
C ASP A 174 14.93 1.93 -8.92
N PRO A 175 14.65 2.14 -7.61
CA PRO A 175 13.34 2.50 -7.13
C PRO A 175 12.93 3.95 -7.44
N SER A 176 13.79 4.78 -8.07
CA SER A 176 13.41 6.13 -8.50
C SER A 176 12.20 6.11 -9.44
N GLY A 177 11.98 5.00 -10.16
CA GLY A 177 10.79 4.75 -10.95
C GLY A 177 9.49 4.78 -10.13
N PHE A 178 9.51 4.43 -8.85
CA PHE A 178 8.34 4.56 -7.96
C PHE A 178 7.94 6.01 -7.74
N VAL A 179 8.91 6.89 -7.50
CA VAL A 179 8.63 8.33 -7.38
C VAL A 179 8.02 8.84 -8.68
N GLY A 180 8.51 8.36 -9.83
CA GLY A 180 7.95 8.70 -11.13
C GLY A 180 6.50 8.25 -11.36
N LEU A 181 6.03 7.19 -10.70
CA LEU A 181 4.62 6.81 -10.75
C LEU A 181 3.71 7.83 -10.06
N PHE A 182 4.20 8.48 -9.01
CA PHE A 182 3.48 9.47 -8.25
C PHE A 182 3.71 10.90 -8.74
N ALA A 183 4.71 11.12 -9.61
CA ALA A 183 4.99 12.44 -10.16
C ALA A 183 3.87 12.87 -11.13
N HIS A 184 3.42 14.10 -10.99
CA HIS A 184 2.32 14.67 -11.76
C HIS A 184 2.54 14.61 -13.28
N THR A 185 3.77 14.87 -13.74
CA THR A 185 4.12 14.90 -15.17
C THR A 185 4.23 13.52 -15.82
N ARG A 186 4.34 12.45 -15.03
CA ARG A 186 4.55 11.08 -15.55
C ARG A 186 3.35 10.17 -15.36
N SER A 187 2.59 10.32 -14.28
CA SER A 187 1.52 9.40 -13.95
C SER A 187 0.28 9.52 -14.84
N GLY A 188 0.08 10.65 -15.51
CA GLY A 188 -1.13 10.90 -16.31
C GLY A 188 -2.45 10.93 -15.52
N ALA A 189 -2.45 10.35 -14.32
CA ALA A 189 -3.63 10.23 -13.46
C ALA A 189 -3.79 11.40 -12.48
N ASN A 190 -2.81 12.29 -12.37
CA ASN A 190 -2.80 13.43 -11.45
C ASN A 190 -3.11 13.07 -9.99
N MET A 191 -2.69 11.87 -9.55
CA MET A 191 -3.00 11.36 -8.22
C MET A 191 -2.31 12.17 -7.11
N TYR A 192 -1.15 12.74 -7.44
CA TYR A 192 -0.31 13.52 -6.52
C TYR A 192 0.17 14.80 -7.21
N PRO A 193 -0.69 15.80 -7.35
CA PRO A 193 -0.35 17.02 -8.07
C PRO A 193 0.53 17.92 -7.20
N THR A 194 1.75 17.48 -6.90
CA THR A 194 2.73 18.31 -6.22
C THR A 194 3.91 18.52 -7.15
N ASP A 195 4.16 19.77 -7.52
CA ASP A 195 5.35 20.18 -8.26
C ASP A 195 6.63 19.73 -7.56
N GLU A 196 6.57 19.55 -6.24
CA GLU A 196 7.66 19.11 -5.40
C GLU A 196 8.08 17.67 -5.74
N VAL A 197 7.13 16.73 -5.79
CA VAL A 197 7.40 15.32 -6.15
C VAL A 197 7.91 15.22 -7.59
N ASP A 198 7.36 16.01 -8.51
CA ASP A 198 7.82 16.12 -9.89
C ASP A 198 9.30 16.56 -9.97
N ASN A 199 9.67 17.57 -9.18
CA ASN A 199 11.03 18.08 -9.17
C ASN A 199 12.01 17.10 -8.56
N MET A 200 11.64 16.41 -7.48
CA MET A 200 12.45 15.35 -6.87
C MET A 200 12.67 14.19 -7.84
N TRP A 201 11.61 13.74 -8.55
CA TRP A 201 11.76 12.72 -9.57
C TRP A 201 12.72 13.13 -10.69
N LYS A 202 12.62 14.37 -11.20
CA LYS A 202 13.54 14.89 -12.22
C LYS A 202 14.99 14.98 -11.74
N GLN A 203 15.19 15.22 -10.43
CA GLN A 203 16.52 15.21 -9.82
C GLN A 203 17.07 13.77 -9.71
N LEU A 204 16.26 12.83 -9.21
CA LEU A 204 16.62 11.41 -9.10
C LEU A 204 17.03 10.80 -10.47
N ASP A 205 16.37 11.22 -11.55
CA ASP A 205 16.65 10.75 -12.91
C ASP A 205 18.02 11.20 -13.44
N ARG A 206 18.64 12.19 -12.83
CA ARG A 206 19.89 12.82 -13.27
C ARG A 206 21.04 12.67 -12.28
N GLU A 207 20.74 12.46 -11.01
CA GLU A 207 21.73 12.38 -9.96
C GLU A 207 22.43 11.01 -9.99
N MET A 208 23.76 11.01 -9.84
CA MET A 208 24.58 9.79 -9.85
C MET A 208 25.23 9.49 -8.50
N ASP A 209 25.31 10.49 -7.59
CA ASP A 209 25.87 10.27 -6.26
C ASP A 209 24.88 9.48 -5.39
N PRO A 210 25.24 8.29 -4.88
CA PRO A 210 24.31 7.45 -4.11
C PRO A 210 23.81 8.12 -2.84
N ALA A 211 24.63 8.94 -2.16
CA ALA A 211 24.23 9.61 -0.93
C ALA A 211 23.20 10.72 -1.21
N VAL A 212 23.43 11.49 -2.26
CA VAL A 212 22.51 12.53 -2.71
C VAL A 212 21.20 11.89 -3.20
N ARG A 213 21.26 10.77 -3.93
CA ARG A 213 20.07 10.02 -4.34
C ARG A 213 19.26 9.54 -3.14
N GLN A 214 19.93 9.02 -2.09
CA GLN A 214 19.25 8.61 -0.85
C GLN A 214 18.51 9.77 -0.21
N ASP A 215 19.15 10.94 -0.11
CA ASP A 215 18.53 12.13 0.49
C ASP A 215 17.31 12.60 -0.31
N ILE A 216 17.39 12.64 -1.63
CA ILE A 216 16.27 13.01 -2.50
C ILE A 216 15.14 11.97 -2.36
N MET A 217 15.46 10.69 -2.31
CA MET A 217 14.46 9.64 -2.12
C MET A 217 13.75 9.78 -0.77
N ASN A 218 14.47 10.04 0.31
CA ASN A 218 13.89 10.27 1.64
C ASN A 218 12.91 11.44 1.63
N GLN A 219 13.28 12.56 0.97
CA GLN A 219 12.42 13.72 0.83
C GLN A 219 11.17 13.39 0.01
N ALA A 220 11.31 12.66 -1.09
CA ALA A 220 10.19 12.24 -1.94
C ALA A 220 9.22 11.31 -1.19
N LEU A 221 9.72 10.35 -0.43
CA LEU A 221 8.90 9.46 0.40
C LEU A 221 8.15 10.22 1.49
N GLN A 222 8.80 11.22 2.10
CA GLN A 222 8.15 12.07 3.09
C GLN A 222 7.06 12.96 2.44
N ALA A 223 7.33 13.56 1.29
CA ALA A 223 6.35 14.35 0.56
C ALA A 223 5.13 13.52 0.14
N LEU A 224 5.33 12.27 -0.31
CA LEU A 224 4.25 11.34 -0.60
C LEU A 224 3.41 11.00 0.64
N LYS A 225 4.06 10.83 1.79
CA LYS A 225 3.37 10.63 3.06
C LYS A 225 2.55 11.87 3.45
N ASP A 226 3.15 13.06 3.36
CA ASP A 226 2.51 14.31 3.76
C ASP A 226 1.30 14.69 2.88
N CYS A 227 1.18 14.11 1.70
CA CYS A 227 -0.02 14.25 0.85
C CYS A 227 -1.25 13.49 1.39
N TRP A 228 -1.10 12.56 2.32
CA TRP A 228 -2.18 11.73 2.85
C TRP A 228 -2.98 11.00 1.76
N SER A 229 -2.32 10.62 0.68
CA SER A 229 -2.95 9.95 -0.46
C SER A 229 -2.37 8.57 -0.73
N CYS A 230 -1.15 8.28 -0.25
CA CYS A 230 -0.51 6.98 -0.39
C CYS A 230 -0.25 6.34 0.97
N VAL A 231 -0.87 5.19 1.22
CA VAL A 231 -0.74 4.45 2.47
C VAL A 231 -0.12 3.09 2.17
N PRO A 232 1.17 2.87 2.47
CA PRO A 232 1.76 1.54 2.41
C PRO A 232 1.04 0.61 3.39
N VAL A 233 0.68 -0.60 2.95
CA VAL A 233 -0.07 -1.53 3.81
C VAL A 233 0.68 -2.85 3.98
N LEU A 234 0.98 -3.54 2.89
CA LEU A 234 1.57 -4.89 2.93
C LEU A 234 2.98 -4.88 2.35
N ASP A 235 3.96 -5.37 3.12
CA ASP A 235 5.29 -5.78 2.65
C ASP A 235 5.32 -7.31 2.65
N THR A 236 5.12 -7.92 1.48
CA THR A 236 4.95 -9.37 1.35
C THR A 236 6.27 -10.11 1.39
N ASN A 237 6.21 -11.34 1.90
CA ASN A 237 7.34 -12.26 1.88
C ASN A 237 7.14 -13.34 0.82
N TYR A 238 8.24 -13.76 0.23
CA TYR A 238 8.32 -15.04 -0.45
C TYR A 238 8.56 -16.13 0.62
N VAL A 239 7.65 -17.08 0.70
CA VAL A 239 7.72 -18.16 1.67
C VAL A 239 7.80 -19.48 0.93
N CYS A 240 8.74 -20.33 1.29
CA CYS A 240 8.84 -21.67 0.75
C CYS A 240 9.13 -22.70 1.83
N ALA A 241 8.68 -23.93 1.59
CA ALA A 241 9.08 -25.09 2.38
C ALA A 241 9.94 -26.02 1.53
N ALA A 242 10.95 -26.61 2.18
CA ALA A 242 11.83 -27.62 1.60
C ALA A 242 12.08 -28.70 2.64
N GLN A 243 12.38 -29.93 2.20
CA GLN A 243 12.87 -30.97 3.11
C GLN A 243 14.18 -30.52 3.75
N LYS A 244 14.40 -30.86 5.04
CA LYS A 244 15.60 -30.42 5.79
C LYS A 244 16.93 -30.93 5.22
N ASN A 245 16.91 -31.96 4.39
CA ASN A 245 18.10 -32.47 3.70
C ASN A 245 18.47 -31.69 2.43
N ILE A 246 17.69 -30.70 2.05
CA ILE A 246 17.98 -29.83 0.92
C ILE A 246 18.67 -28.57 1.49
N GLY A 247 19.95 -28.41 1.16
CA GLY A 247 20.73 -27.23 1.48
C GLY A 247 21.01 -26.40 0.23
N GLY A 248 21.27 -25.11 0.40
CA GLY A 248 21.70 -24.17 -0.64
C GLY A 248 22.41 -23.00 0.00
#